data_dd29655977a460ac482ceb9f6dca437a
#
_entry.id   dd29655977a460ac482ceb9f6dca437a
#
_cell.length_a   1.000
_cell.length_b   1.000
_cell.length_c   1.000
_cell.angle_alpha   90.00
_cell.angle_beta   90.00
_cell.angle_gamma   90.00
#
_symmetry.space_group_name_H-M   'P 1'
#
loop_
_entity.id
_entity.type
_entity.pdbx_description
1 polymer ?
#
loop_
_entity_poly.entity_id
_entity_poly.type
_entity_poly.pdbx_seq_one_letter_code
_entity_poly.pdbx_strand_id
1 'polypeptide(L)'
;MINAEAKLTDNLFDAERLQKAPTRDGYGKGLVEAGQRDERVVVLSADLTESTRSHWFAERFPERFVQVGVAEQNLATVAAGMANYGKIPFISSYATFSPGRNNEQIRTTIAINNVPVKIAGAHAGVSVGPDGATHQALEDIALMR
;
A
#
# COMPACT_ATOMS: atom_id res chain seq x y z
N MET A 1 -13.05 -18.62 5.33
CA MET A 1 -13.21 -19.09 6.73
C MET A 1 -12.65 -18.04 7.65
N ILE A 2 -13.40 -17.59 8.67
CA ILE A 2 -12.89 -16.64 9.66
C ILE A 2 -11.92 -17.42 10.56
N ASN A 3 -10.73 -16.85 10.80
CA ASN A 3 -9.76 -17.44 11.71
C ASN A 3 -10.35 -17.47 13.13
N ALA A 4 -10.46 -18.66 13.73
CA ALA A 4 -11.01 -18.85 15.09
C ALA A 4 -10.18 -18.11 16.17
N GLU A 5 -8.91 -17.82 15.89
CA GLU A 5 -8.01 -17.08 16.78
C GLU A 5 -8.09 -15.55 16.58
N ALA A 6 -8.86 -15.07 15.59
CA ALA A 6 -9.09 -13.65 15.40
C ALA A 6 -10.09 -13.13 16.44
N LYS A 7 -9.59 -12.81 17.62
CA LYS A 7 -10.36 -12.28 18.76
C LYS A 7 -9.98 -10.83 19.02
N LEU A 8 -10.96 -10.09 19.54
CA LEU A 8 -10.68 -8.76 20.10
C LEU A 8 -9.80 -8.93 21.37
N THR A 9 -8.98 -7.91 21.67
CA THR A 9 -8.20 -7.91 22.90
C THR A 9 -9.11 -7.86 24.13
N ASP A 10 -8.74 -8.56 25.19
CA ASP A 10 -9.53 -8.64 26.42
C ASP A 10 -9.65 -7.27 27.14
N ASN A 11 -8.73 -6.35 26.88
CA ASN A 11 -8.71 -5.01 27.47
C ASN A 11 -9.22 -3.90 26.53
N LEU A 12 -10.11 -4.24 25.58
CA LEU A 12 -10.60 -3.32 24.54
C LEU A 12 -11.15 -2.00 25.10
N PHE A 13 -11.78 -2.03 26.27
CA PHE A 13 -12.38 -0.87 26.92
C PHE A 13 -11.49 -0.18 27.97
N ASP A 14 -10.27 -0.68 28.16
CA ASP A 14 -9.26 -0.09 29.05
C ASP A 14 -8.27 0.73 28.22
N ALA A 15 -8.59 2.03 28.08
CA ALA A 15 -7.81 2.94 27.24
C ALA A 15 -6.34 3.11 27.68
N GLU A 16 -6.04 2.87 28.97
CA GLU A 16 -4.68 2.98 29.51
C GLU A 16 -3.81 1.75 29.20
N ARG A 17 -4.42 0.58 29.14
CA ARG A 17 -3.75 -0.69 28.87
C ARG A 17 -3.84 -1.14 27.41
N LEU A 18 -4.71 -0.49 26.62
CA LEU A 18 -4.90 -0.83 25.23
C LEU A 18 -3.65 -0.47 24.40
N GLN A 19 -2.96 -1.48 23.90
CA GLN A 19 -1.87 -1.27 22.95
C GLN A 19 -2.42 -0.87 21.59
N LYS A 20 -1.97 0.26 21.09
CA LYS A 20 -2.36 0.80 19.78
C LYS A 20 -1.16 0.80 18.85
N ALA A 21 -1.34 0.26 17.65
CA ALA A 21 -0.33 0.30 16.61
C ALA A 21 -0.97 0.73 15.28
N PRO A 22 -0.38 1.68 14.54
CA PRO A 22 -0.87 2.02 13.22
C PRO A 22 -0.76 0.85 12.25
N THR A 23 -1.81 0.60 11.46
CA THR A 23 -1.79 -0.47 10.44
C THR A 23 -0.67 -0.30 9.42
N ARG A 24 -0.29 0.95 9.11
CA ARG A 24 0.84 1.26 8.23
C ARG A 24 2.18 0.73 8.72
N ASP A 25 2.38 0.61 10.05
CA ASP A 25 3.61 0.06 10.61
C ASP A 25 3.69 -1.46 10.33
N GLY A 26 2.55 -2.15 10.35
CA GLY A 26 2.45 -3.54 9.91
C GLY A 26 2.79 -3.70 8.43
N TYR A 27 2.30 -2.78 7.59
CA TYR A 27 2.63 -2.76 6.17
C TYR A 27 4.13 -2.56 5.93
N GLY A 28 4.76 -1.55 6.55
CA GLY A 28 6.19 -1.29 6.41
C GLY A 28 7.06 -2.47 6.85
N LYS A 29 6.75 -3.10 7.99
CA LYS A 29 7.42 -4.32 8.46
C LYS A 29 7.26 -5.48 7.46
N GLY A 30 6.04 -5.67 6.97
CA GLY A 30 5.73 -6.70 5.98
C GLY A 30 6.48 -6.53 4.67
N LEU A 31 6.67 -5.29 4.20
CA LEU A 31 7.48 -5.00 3.02
C LEU A 31 8.95 -5.43 3.21
N VAL A 32 9.55 -5.08 4.35
CA VAL A 32 10.94 -5.47 4.67
C VAL A 32 11.06 -6.99 4.73
N GLU A 33 10.13 -7.66 5.40
CA GLU A 33 10.12 -9.12 5.49
C GLU A 33 9.94 -9.79 4.12
N ALA A 34 9.03 -9.28 3.28
CA ALA A 34 8.85 -9.78 1.93
C ALA A 34 10.12 -9.62 1.09
N GLY A 35 10.79 -8.46 1.18
CA GLY A 35 12.05 -8.20 0.49
C GLY A 35 13.22 -9.05 0.96
N GLN A 36 13.22 -9.47 2.22
CA GLN A 36 14.20 -10.44 2.74
C GLN A 36 13.98 -11.85 2.21
N ARG A 37 12.72 -12.24 2.01
CA ARG A 37 12.35 -13.59 1.54
C ARG A 37 12.50 -13.77 0.03
N ASP A 38 12.32 -12.71 -0.74
CA ASP A 38 12.34 -12.79 -2.21
C ASP A 38 12.95 -11.52 -2.82
N GLU A 39 14.04 -11.68 -3.54
CA GLU A 39 14.77 -10.58 -4.21
C GLU A 39 14.01 -9.97 -5.40
N ARG A 40 12.97 -10.63 -5.88
CA ARG A 40 12.08 -10.08 -6.91
C ARG A 40 11.15 -8.99 -6.39
N VAL A 41 10.97 -8.92 -5.07
CA VAL A 41 10.14 -7.89 -4.45
C VAL A 41 10.76 -6.51 -4.67
N VAL A 42 9.98 -5.61 -5.25
CA VAL A 42 10.30 -4.19 -5.46
C VAL A 42 9.17 -3.33 -4.92
N VAL A 43 9.50 -2.16 -4.40
CA VAL A 43 8.52 -1.24 -3.83
C VAL A 43 8.57 0.08 -4.57
N LEU A 44 7.40 0.60 -4.95
CA LEU A 44 7.27 1.89 -5.62
C LEU A 44 6.38 2.82 -4.80
N SER A 45 6.73 4.10 -4.74
CA SER A 45 5.96 5.13 -4.05
C SER A 45 5.73 6.35 -4.93
N ALA A 46 4.58 7.00 -4.74
CA ALA A 46 4.24 8.26 -5.35
C ALA A 46 4.32 9.39 -4.31
N ASP A 47 5.54 9.65 -3.83
CA ASP A 47 5.91 10.74 -2.90
C ASP A 47 5.22 10.71 -1.52
N LEU A 48 4.80 9.53 -1.06
CA LEU A 48 4.21 9.30 0.27
C LEU A 48 4.95 8.21 1.06
N THR A 49 6.27 8.24 0.95
CA THR A 49 7.17 7.19 1.42
C THR A 49 7.11 7.02 2.94
N GLU A 50 7.21 8.11 3.71
CA GLU A 50 7.16 8.10 5.17
C GLU A 50 5.75 7.79 5.69
N SER A 51 4.76 8.41 5.09
CA SER A 51 3.36 8.25 5.50
C SER A 51 2.86 6.81 5.37
N THR A 52 3.33 6.09 4.34
CA THR A 52 3.00 4.68 4.10
C THR A 52 3.95 3.70 4.77
N ARG A 53 5.03 4.17 5.40
CA ARG A 53 6.14 3.36 5.95
C ARG A 53 6.96 2.60 4.91
N SER A 54 6.82 2.90 3.64
CA SER A 54 7.64 2.28 2.59
C SER A 54 9.11 2.71 2.64
N HIS A 55 9.44 3.80 3.37
CA HIS A 55 10.84 4.19 3.63
C HIS A 55 11.65 3.10 4.34
N TRP A 56 11.04 2.26 5.20
CA TRP A 56 11.75 1.15 5.82
C TRP A 56 12.28 0.14 4.80
N PHE A 57 11.52 -0.08 3.71
CA PHE A 57 12.01 -0.89 2.61
C PHE A 57 13.09 -0.16 1.80
N ALA A 58 12.91 1.14 1.54
CA ALA A 58 13.89 1.95 0.82
C ALA A 58 15.24 2.01 1.52
N GLU A 59 15.25 2.16 2.85
CA GLU A 59 16.48 2.14 3.68
C GLU A 59 17.18 0.78 3.64
N ARG A 60 16.43 -0.32 3.63
CA ARG A 60 16.98 -1.67 3.67
C ARG A 60 17.41 -2.17 2.30
N PHE A 61 16.70 -1.79 1.23
CA PHE A 61 16.88 -2.26 -0.14
C PHE A 61 16.78 -1.10 -1.14
N PRO A 62 17.69 -0.12 -1.09
CA PRO A 62 17.61 1.09 -1.91
C PRO A 62 17.58 0.81 -3.42
N GLU A 63 18.26 -0.23 -3.88
CA GLU A 63 18.31 -0.66 -5.29
C GLU A 63 16.99 -1.31 -5.79
N ARG A 64 16.08 -1.60 -4.88
CA ARG A 64 14.76 -2.19 -5.18
C ARG A 64 13.59 -1.27 -4.84
N PHE A 65 13.90 -0.02 -4.53
CA PHE A 65 12.92 1.01 -4.26
C PHE A 65 12.87 2.04 -5.39
N VAL A 66 11.66 2.40 -5.83
CA VAL A 66 11.44 3.35 -6.93
C VAL A 66 10.52 4.46 -6.46
N GLN A 67 10.99 5.70 -6.54
CA GLN A 67 10.18 6.89 -6.32
C GLN A 67 9.77 7.47 -7.67
N VAL A 68 8.46 7.57 -7.93
CA VAL A 68 7.93 8.09 -9.20
C VAL A 68 7.44 9.54 -9.11
N GLY A 69 7.55 10.16 -7.92
CA GLY A 69 6.96 11.47 -7.65
C GLY A 69 5.44 11.40 -7.51
N VAL A 70 4.77 12.53 -7.47
CA VAL A 70 3.30 12.62 -7.38
C VAL A 70 2.67 12.25 -8.73
N ALA A 71 2.81 10.99 -9.12
CA ALA A 71 2.42 10.48 -10.44
C ALA A 71 1.81 9.07 -10.33
N GLU A 72 0.64 8.97 -9.71
CA GLU A 72 0.01 7.68 -9.38
C GLU A 72 -0.36 6.86 -10.62
N GLN A 73 -0.70 7.51 -11.73
CA GLN A 73 -0.93 6.82 -12.99
C GLN A 73 0.35 6.14 -13.47
N ASN A 74 1.48 6.84 -13.43
CA ASN A 74 2.79 6.29 -13.74
C ASN A 74 3.21 5.19 -12.75
N LEU A 75 2.86 5.34 -11.47
CA LEU A 75 3.09 4.32 -10.43
C LEU A 75 2.50 2.97 -10.85
N ALA A 76 1.26 2.95 -11.31
CA ALA A 76 0.59 1.71 -11.75
C ALA A 76 1.22 1.13 -13.02
N THR A 77 1.51 1.96 -14.02
CA THR A 77 2.04 1.50 -15.30
C THR A 77 3.46 0.99 -15.21
N VAL A 78 4.32 1.67 -14.45
CA VAL A 78 5.71 1.22 -14.19
C VAL A 78 5.71 -0.11 -13.44
N ALA A 79 4.87 -0.22 -12.39
CA ALA A 79 4.75 -1.47 -11.65
C ALA A 79 4.26 -2.63 -12.53
N ALA A 80 3.28 -2.39 -13.40
CA ALA A 80 2.82 -3.40 -14.36
C ALA A 80 3.95 -3.86 -15.31
N GLY A 81 4.74 -2.91 -15.81
CA GLY A 81 5.92 -3.21 -16.62
C GLY A 81 6.94 -4.07 -15.87
N MET A 82 7.28 -3.70 -14.63
CA MET A 82 8.20 -4.48 -13.78
C MET A 82 7.67 -5.89 -13.50
N ALA A 83 6.36 -6.04 -13.29
CA ALA A 83 5.74 -7.35 -13.07
C ALA A 83 5.83 -8.24 -14.32
N ASN A 84 5.69 -7.68 -15.52
CA ASN A 84 5.91 -8.40 -16.78
C ASN A 84 7.36 -8.89 -16.95
N TYR A 85 8.32 -8.21 -16.30
CA TYR A 85 9.73 -8.64 -16.23
C TYR A 85 10.03 -9.56 -15.04
N GLY A 86 9.00 -10.14 -14.42
CA GLY A 86 9.16 -11.14 -13.35
C GLY A 86 9.43 -10.56 -11.97
N LYS A 87 9.29 -9.24 -11.76
CA LYS A 87 9.33 -8.64 -10.43
C LYS A 87 8.00 -8.82 -9.70
N ILE A 88 8.03 -8.61 -8.39
CA ILE A 88 6.85 -8.63 -7.51
C ILE A 88 6.67 -7.22 -6.95
N PRO A 89 5.99 -6.31 -7.69
CA PRO A 89 5.86 -4.93 -7.26
C PRO A 89 4.81 -4.74 -6.17
N PHE A 90 5.17 -3.92 -5.18
CA PHE A 90 4.24 -3.30 -4.23
C PHE A 90 4.18 -1.81 -4.52
N ILE A 91 3.00 -1.26 -4.75
CA ILE A 91 2.78 0.17 -4.93
C ILE A 91 2.04 0.75 -3.74
N SER A 92 2.48 1.92 -3.28
CA SER A 92 1.95 2.56 -2.08
C SER A 92 1.60 4.02 -2.32
N SER A 93 0.37 4.38 -1.97
CA SER A 93 -0.09 5.77 -1.89
C SER A 93 -1.32 5.84 -0.99
N TYR A 94 -1.89 7.02 -0.78
CA TYR A 94 -3.20 7.11 -0.14
C TYR A 94 -4.29 6.57 -1.05
N ALA A 95 -5.31 5.97 -0.48
CA ALA A 95 -6.39 5.33 -1.25
C ALA A 95 -7.14 6.30 -2.17
N THR A 96 -7.26 7.57 -1.78
CA THR A 96 -7.83 8.62 -2.63
C THR A 96 -7.01 8.86 -3.91
N PHE A 97 -5.73 8.51 -3.92
CA PHE A 97 -4.83 8.66 -5.08
C PHE A 97 -4.55 7.34 -5.78
N SER A 98 -4.40 6.25 -5.02
CA SER A 98 -4.26 4.89 -5.56
C SER A 98 -5.11 3.94 -4.69
N PRO A 99 -6.27 3.50 -5.17
CA PRO A 99 -6.72 3.42 -6.56
C PRO A 99 -7.49 4.64 -7.11
N GLY A 100 -7.72 5.70 -6.35
CA GLY A 100 -8.63 6.77 -6.78
C GLY A 100 -8.22 7.45 -8.10
N ARG A 101 -7.01 7.95 -8.21
CA ARG A 101 -6.52 8.68 -9.39
C ARG A 101 -6.08 7.76 -10.53
N ASN A 102 -5.55 6.59 -10.20
CA ASN A 102 -4.94 5.67 -11.18
C ASN A 102 -5.80 4.43 -11.49
N ASN A 103 -7.08 4.44 -11.18
CA ASN A 103 -7.97 3.28 -11.37
C ASN A 103 -7.99 2.81 -12.83
N GLU A 104 -7.99 3.72 -13.79
CA GLU A 104 -7.95 3.37 -15.21
C GLU A 104 -6.67 2.59 -15.54
N GLN A 105 -5.50 3.04 -15.07
CA GLN A 105 -4.22 2.36 -15.30
C GLN A 105 -4.15 1.01 -14.58
N ILE A 106 -4.75 0.89 -13.41
CA ILE A 106 -4.89 -0.42 -12.73
C ILE A 106 -5.67 -1.40 -13.62
N ARG A 107 -6.78 -0.96 -14.20
CA ARG A 107 -7.58 -1.80 -15.11
C ARG A 107 -6.83 -2.18 -16.37
N THR A 108 -6.25 -1.20 -17.06
CA THR A 108 -5.71 -1.38 -18.41
C THR A 108 -4.29 -1.97 -18.43
N THR A 109 -3.50 -1.74 -17.39
CA THR A 109 -2.10 -2.20 -17.36
C THR A 109 -1.86 -3.35 -16.39
N ILE A 110 -2.57 -3.40 -15.25
CA ILE A 110 -2.38 -4.47 -14.25
C ILE A 110 -3.38 -5.60 -14.49
N ALA A 111 -4.69 -5.29 -14.49
CA ALA A 111 -5.74 -6.31 -14.54
C ALA A 111 -5.80 -6.99 -15.91
N ILE A 112 -5.79 -6.24 -17.02
CA ILE A 112 -5.82 -6.82 -18.37
C ILE A 112 -4.59 -7.69 -18.63
N ASN A 113 -3.41 -7.27 -18.19
CA ASN A 113 -2.20 -8.08 -18.32
C ASN A 113 -2.10 -9.23 -17.30
N ASN A 114 -3.02 -9.28 -16.34
CA ASN A 114 -3.07 -10.30 -15.30
C ASN A 114 -1.73 -10.44 -14.54
N VAL A 115 -1.13 -9.32 -14.15
CA VAL A 115 0.19 -9.29 -13.48
C VAL A 115 0.05 -9.11 -11.96
N PRO A 116 0.98 -9.67 -11.15
CA PRO A 116 0.84 -9.76 -9.70
C PRO A 116 1.29 -8.49 -8.96
N VAL A 117 0.81 -7.31 -9.33
CA VAL A 117 1.07 -6.06 -8.60
C VAL A 117 0.25 -6.01 -7.31
N LYS A 118 0.88 -5.70 -6.18
CA LYS A 118 0.23 -5.48 -4.89
C LYS A 118 -0.03 -3.99 -4.71
N ILE A 119 -1.29 -3.62 -4.51
CA ILE A 119 -1.74 -2.23 -4.43
C ILE A 119 -2.12 -1.94 -2.98
N ALA A 120 -1.37 -1.07 -2.33
CA ALA A 120 -1.62 -0.62 -0.96
C ALA A 120 -2.21 0.80 -0.96
N GLY A 121 -3.53 0.89 -0.90
CA GLY A 121 -4.25 2.14 -0.70
C GLY A 121 -4.33 2.48 0.79
N ALA A 122 -3.40 3.28 1.28
CA ALA A 122 -3.33 3.67 2.68
C ALA A 122 -4.34 4.79 3.02
N HIS A 123 -4.62 5.00 4.31
CA HIS A 123 -5.42 6.13 4.80
C HIS A 123 -6.80 6.24 4.13
N ALA A 124 -7.49 5.11 3.94
CA ALA A 124 -8.84 5.08 3.38
C ALA A 124 -9.90 5.62 4.36
N GLY A 125 -11.02 6.04 3.83
CA GLY A 125 -12.17 6.50 4.60
C GLY A 125 -12.01 7.89 5.19
N VAL A 126 -12.79 8.18 6.23
CA VAL A 126 -12.89 9.51 6.86
C VAL A 126 -11.80 9.80 7.88
N SER A 127 -11.05 8.79 8.30
CA SER A 127 -10.04 8.88 9.37
C SER A 127 -8.62 9.18 8.86
N VAL A 128 -8.48 9.77 7.69
CA VAL A 128 -7.18 10.12 7.09
C VAL A 128 -6.34 11.07 7.97
N GLY A 129 -6.99 11.78 8.89
CA GLY A 129 -6.34 12.67 9.85
C GLY A 129 -6.28 14.13 9.40
N PRO A 130 -5.17 14.85 9.68
CA PRO A 130 -5.09 16.30 9.51
C PRO A 130 -5.17 16.78 8.05
N ASP A 131 -4.93 15.91 7.07
CA ASP A 131 -5.07 16.25 5.64
C ASP A 131 -6.52 16.57 5.25
N GLY A 132 -7.50 16.06 5.99
CA GLY A 132 -8.90 16.44 5.86
C GLY A 132 -9.62 15.90 4.63
N ALA A 133 -10.68 16.58 4.24
CA ALA A 133 -11.65 16.11 3.24
C ALA A 133 -11.07 15.78 1.86
N THR A 134 -10.04 16.47 1.44
CA THR A 134 -9.39 16.23 0.14
C THR A 134 -8.64 14.91 0.04
N HIS A 135 -8.38 14.27 1.17
CA HIS A 135 -7.62 13.03 1.28
C HIS A 135 -8.47 11.83 1.74
N GLN A 136 -9.76 12.04 1.98
CA GLN A 136 -10.70 10.98 2.35
C GLN A 136 -11.08 10.15 1.13
N ALA A 137 -10.78 8.85 1.15
CA ALA A 137 -11.21 7.91 0.11
C ALA A 137 -12.51 7.25 0.52
N LEU A 138 -13.58 7.51 -0.21
CA LEU A 138 -14.92 6.99 0.08
C LEU A 138 -15.33 5.85 -0.86
N GLU A 139 -14.68 5.72 -2.02
CA GLU A 139 -15.05 4.83 -3.11
C GLU A 139 -13.99 3.77 -3.46
N ASP A 140 -12.91 3.69 -2.69
CA ASP A 140 -11.78 2.78 -2.92
C ASP A 140 -12.20 1.30 -3.02
N ILE A 141 -13.11 0.84 -2.15
CA ILE A 141 -13.65 -0.52 -2.20
C ILE A 141 -14.45 -0.73 -3.49
N ALA A 142 -15.29 0.24 -3.88
CA ALA A 142 -16.09 0.15 -5.09
C ALA A 142 -15.21 0.11 -6.35
N LEU A 143 -14.11 0.88 -6.37
CA LEU A 143 -13.17 0.93 -7.48
C LEU A 143 -12.39 -0.38 -7.66
N MET A 144 -12.05 -1.07 -6.57
CA MET A 144 -11.20 -2.26 -6.59
C MET A 144 -11.97 -3.59 -6.60
N ARG A 145 -13.26 -3.56 -6.44
CA ARG A 145 -14.16 -4.69 -6.45
C ARG A 145 -14.42 -5.26 -7.88
#